data_c746264ce6737a3837a3cd1ef79c6650
#
_entry.id   c746264ce6737a3837a3cd1ef79c6650
#
_cell.length_a   1.000
_cell.length_b   1.000
_cell.length_c   1.000
_cell.angle_alpha   90.00
_cell.angle_beta   90.00
_cell.angle_gamma   90.00
#
_symmetry.space_group_name_H-M   'P 1'
#
loop_
_entity.id
_entity.type
_entity.pdbx_description
1 polymer ?
#
loop_
_entity_poly.entity_id
_entity_poly.type
_entity_poly.pdbx_seq_one_letter_code
_entity_poly.pdbx_strand_id
1 'polypeptide(L)'
;MKGKKLSLVSSLLLALSALLIVASVFFPYWKMVFFAPQYPEGLNIIVFPNKLEGEIDIVNGLNHYIGMENFSAENFPELNYLLYIMIGLAVITLLTAIIRKKAMLYGVIGLFGILGILGVYDLSRALKKFGTNLDPMAPIKIDPFVPPILGHNTVANFVTESMLGYGTYFLIAAFILLLIPLWKDRKR
;
A
#
# COMPACT_ATOMS: atom_id res chain seq x y z
N MET A 1 -21.86 -33.05 -5.77
CA MET A 1 -21.87 -31.89 -6.71
C MET A 1 -20.45 -31.68 -7.23
N LYS A 2 -20.14 -31.94 -8.52
CA LYS A 2 -18.83 -31.62 -9.13
C LYS A 2 -18.74 -30.07 -9.21
N GLY A 3 -17.90 -29.47 -8.37
CA GLY A 3 -17.69 -28.02 -8.41
C GLY A 3 -17.20 -27.59 -9.80
N LYS A 4 -17.83 -26.54 -10.34
CA LYS A 4 -17.47 -25.99 -11.66
C LYS A 4 -15.98 -25.61 -11.65
N LYS A 5 -15.19 -26.21 -12.56
CA LYS A 5 -13.73 -25.97 -12.66
C LYS A 5 -13.42 -24.75 -13.54
N LEU A 6 -12.39 -24.02 -13.16
CA LEU A 6 -11.82 -22.93 -13.95
C LEU A 6 -11.13 -23.48 -15.21
N SER A 7 -11.09 -22.71 -16.29
CA SER A 7 -10.36 -23.03 -17.51
C SER A 7 -8.84 -23.01 -17.27
N LEU A 8 -8.07 -23.66 -18.17
CA LEU A 8 -6.61 -23.58 -18.11
C LEU A 8 -6.10 -22.14 -18.23
N VAL A 9 -6.71 -21.34 -19.11
CA VAL A 9 -6.33 -19.94 -19.26
C VAL A 9 -6.60 -19.17 -17.98
N SER A 10 -7.71 -19.40 -17.31
CA SER A 10 -7.99 -18.78 -16.01
C SER A 10 -7.00 -19.20 -14.94
N SER A 11 -6.57 -20.47 -14.95
CA SER A 11 -5.51 -20.96 -14.06
C SER A 11 -4.17 -20.26 -14.31
N LEU A 12 -3.79 -20.02 -15.57
CA LEU A 12 -2.58 -19.27 -15.92
C LEU A 12 -2.65 -17.80 -15.48
N LEU A 13 -3.82 -17.16 -15.65
CA LEU A 13 -4.03 -15.78 -15.17
C LEU A 13 -3.90 -15.68 -13.65
N LEU A 14 -4.42 -16.66 -12.91
CA LEU A 14 -4.27 -16.74 -11.45
C LEU A 14 -2.79 -16.96 -11.05
N ALA A 15 -2.08 -17.83 -11.76
CA ALA A 15 -0.65 -18.05 -11.51
C ALA A 15 0.16 -16.77 -11.78
N LEU A 16 -0.14 -16.05 -12.86
CA LEU A 16 0.47 -14.76 -13.15
C LEU A 16 0.13 -13.70 -12.09
N SER A 17 -1.13 -13.67 -11.61
CA SER A 17 -1.54 -12.80 -10.51
C SER A 17 -0.74 -13.11 -9.23
N ALA A 18 -0.57 -14.38 -8.87
CA ALA A 18 0.25 -14.78 -7.73
C ALA A 18 1.71 -14.33 -7.88
N LEU A 19 2.28 -14.44 -9.08
CA LEU A 19 3.63 -13.96 -9.38
C LEU A 19 3.74 -12.43 -9.21
N LEU A 20 2.75 -11.67 -9.67
CA LEU A 20 2.72 -10.21 -9.50
C LEU A 20 2.60 -9.81 -8.03
N ILE A 21 1.83 -10.54 -7.21
CA ILE A 21 1.75 -10.31 -5.77
C ILE A 21 3.12 -10.54 -5.11
N VAL A 22 3.83 -11.63 -5.48
CA VAL A 22 5.19 -11.87 -4.99
C VAL A 22 6.15 -10.77 -5.47
N ALA A 23 6.08 -10.39 -6.74
CA ALA A 23 6.93 -9.33 -7.27
C ALA A 23 6.70 -8.00 -6.56
N SER A 24 5.46 -7.69 -6.17
CA SER A 24 5.11 -6.42 -5.51
C SER A 24 5.87 -6.18 -4.22
N VAL A 25 6.25 -7.24 -3.47
CA VAL A 25 6.91 -7.09 -2.17
C VAL A 25 8.34 -6.56 -2.26
N PHE A 26 8.93 -6.59 -3.45
CA PHE A 26 10.27 -6.05 -3.71
C PHE A 26 10.26 -4.57 -4.11
N PHE A 27 9.07 -3.96 -4.25
CA PHE A 27 8.90 -2.59 -4.69
C PHE A 27 8.13 -1.77 -3.65
N PRO A 28 8.35 -0.44 -3.59
CA PRO A 28 7.61 0.41 -2.69
C PRO A 28 6.11 0.40 -3.01
N TYR A 29 5.29 0.48 -1.96
CA TYR A 29 3.83 0.59 -2.11
C TYR A 29 3.38 2.03 -2.19
N TRP A 30 4.07 2.92 -1.46
CA TRP A 30 3.74 4.34 -1.44
C TRP A 30 5.00 5.17 -1.23
N LYS A 31 4.96 6.40 -1.73
CA LYS A 31 6.05 7.37 -1.60
C LYS A 31 5.48 8.74 -1.33
N MET A 32 6.12 9.49 -0.43
CA MET A 32 5.90 10.91 -0.22
C MET A 32 7.21 11.67 -0.34
N VAL A 33 7.16 12.83 -0.97
CA VAL A 33 8.30 13.74 -1.10
C VAL A 33 7.96 15.03 -0.37
N PHE A 34 8.84 15.47 0.52
CA PHE A 34 8.77 16.72 1.21
C PHE A 34 9.71 17.74 0.56
N PHE A 35 9.16 18.82 0.08
CA PHE A 35 9.94 19.97 -0.40
C PHE A 35 9.91 21.06 0.66
N ALA A 36 11.10 21.51 1.05
CA ALA A 36 11.30 22.62 1.99
C ALA A 36 12.25 23.65 1.35
N PRO A 37 12.26 24.91 1.76
CA PRO A 37 13.19 25.92 1.23
C PRO A 37 14.66 25.49 1.32
N GLN A 38 15.03 24.72 2.37
CA GLN A 38 16.37 24.18 2.58
C GLN A 38 16.67 22.90 1.78
N TYR A 39 15.61 22.23 1.27
CA TYR A 39 15.68 20.97 0.53
C TYR A 39 14.82 21.05 -0.74
N PRO A 40 15.22 21.86 -1.72
CA PRO A 40 14.46 22.08 -2.95
C PRO A 40 14.40 20.82 -3.84
N GLU A 41 15.35 19.89 -3.71
CA GLU A 41 15.37 18.58 -4.37
C GLU A 41 14.34 17.59 -3.79
N GLY A 42 13.80 17.92 -2.60
CA GLY A 42 12.85 17.08 -1.89
C GLY A 42 13.49 15.99 -1.04
N LEU A 43 12.82 15.66 0.08
CA LEU A 43 13.16 14.58 0.99
C LEU A 43 12.14 13.46 0.82
N ASN A 44 12.63 12.25 0.61
CA ASN A 44 11.76 11.10 0.30
C ASN A 44 11.40 10.33 1.57
N ILE A 45 10.14 9.92 1.67
CA ILE A 45 9.67 8.82 2.52
C ILE A 45 9.12 7.75 1.61
N ILE A 46 9.68 6.55 1.70
CA ILE A 46 9.35 5.43 0.82
C ILE A 46 8.88 4.27 1.69
N VAL A 47 7.64 3.83 1.46
CA VAL A 47 7.00 2.75 2.23
C VAL A 47 7.04 1.46 1.44
N PHE A 48 7.79 0.49 1.94
CA PHE A 48 7.79 -0.91 1.51
C PHE A 48 6.87 -1.75 2.40
N PRO A 49 6.51 -2.96 2.03
CA PRO A 49 5.67 -3.81 2.87
C PRO A 49 6.29 -4.23 4.22
N ASN A 50 7.60 -4.04 4.39
CA ASN A 50 8.35 -4.48 5.58
C ASN A 50 9.30 -3.43 6.15
N LYS A 51 9.39 -2.25 5.56
CA LYS A 51 10.32 -1.20 6.00
C LYS A 51 9.93 0.17 5.47
N LEU A 52 10.51 1.20 6.09
CA LEU A 52 10.55 2.57 5.61
C LEU A 52 11.96 2.87 5.10
N GLU A 53 12.06 3.59 3.99
CA GLU A 53 13.33 4.07 3.42
C GLU A 53 13.22 5.56 3.04
N GLY A 54 14.35 6.18 2.75
CA GLY A 54 14.48 7.59 2.37
C GLY A 54 15.19 8.41 3.43
N GLU A 55 15.04 9.74 3.35
CA GLU A 55 15.69 10.69 4.26
C GLU A 55 14.91 10.91 5.56
N ILE A 56 14.49 9.79 6.21
CA ILE A 56 13.56 9.77 7.35
C ILE A 56 14.08 10.59 8.53
N ASP A 57 15.36 10.49 8.85
CA ASP A 57 15.95 11.21 9.97
C ASP A 57 15.91 12.74 9.77
N ILE A 58 16.13 13.20 8.53
CA ILE A 58 16.05 14.63 8.17
C ILE A 58 14.60 15.09 8.26
N VAL A 59 13.65 14.31 7.71
CA VAL A 59 12.22 14.62 7.81
C VAL A 59 11.76 14.68 9.26
N ASN A 60 12.20 13.75 10.10
CA ASN A 60 11.87 13.73 11.53
C ASN A 60 12.47 14.95 12.26
N GLY A 61 13.66 15.38 11.86
CA GLY A 61 14.23 16.62 12.35
C GLY A 61 13.36 17.86 12.02
N LEU A 62 12.82 17.92 10.78
CA LEU A 62 11.88 18.99 10.40
C LEU A 62 10.54 18.86 11.13
N ASN A 63 10.02 17.66 11.27
CA ASN A 63 8.77 17.37 11.98
C ASN A 63 8.82 17.84 13.44
N HIS A 64 9.97 17.69 14.09
CA HIS A 64 10.15 18.15 15.46
C HIS A 64 9.90 19.67 15.63
N TYR A 65 10.29 20.48 14.65
CA TYR A 65 10.08 21.94 14.71
C TYR A 65 8.62 22.34 14.57
N ILE A 66 7.82 21.57 13.83
CA ILE A 66 6.39 21.82 13.60
C ILE A 66 5.47 20.93 14.45
N GLY A 67 6.05 20.13 15.34
CA GLY A 67 5.32 19.29 16.29
C GLY A 67 4.69 18.04 15.71
N MET A 68 5.05 17.61 14.51
CA MET A 68 4.58 16.35 13.94
C MET A 68 5.28 15.15 14.59
N GLU A 69 4.57 14.03 14.68
CA GLU A 69 5.16 12.76 15.10
C GLU A 69 6.28 12.31 14.16
N ASN A 70 7.24 11.55 14.69
CA ASN A 70 8.31 10.99 13.89
C ASN A 70 7.80 9.85 13.00
N PHE A 71 8.26 9.82 11.76
CA PHE A 71 8.15 8.63 10.92
C PHE A 71 9.12 7.57 11.45
N SER A 72 8.58 6.52 12.06
CA SER A 72 9.36 5.39 12.56
C SER A 72 8.59 4.09 12.31
N ALA A 73 9.31 2.97 12.26
CA ALA A 73 8.67 1.65 12.12
C ALA A 73 7.71 1.34 13.29
N GLU A 74 7.92 1.94 14.47
CA GLU A 74 7.05 1.78 15.64
C GLU A 74 5.65 2.40 15.40
N ASN A 75 5.58 3.48 14.64
CA ASN A 75 4.32 4.14 14.28
C ASN A 75 3.57 3.45 13.13
N PHE A 76 4.19 2.43 12.51
CA PHE A 76 3.63 1.62 11.43
C PHE A 76 3.71 0.12 11.79
N PRO A 77 2.94 -0.36 12.77
CA PRO A 77 3.00 -1.76 13.22
C PRO A 77 2.67 -2.77 12.11
N GLU A 78 1.95 -2.35 11.07
CA GLU A 78 1.63 -3.15 9.89
C GLU A 78 2.86 -3.61 9.13
N LEU A 79 3.98 -2.88 9.17
CA LEU A 79 5.22 -3.27 8.51
C LEU A 79 5.79 -4.60 9.06
N ASN A 80 5.42 -4.98 10.28
CA ASN A 80 5.87 -6.23 10.88
C ASN A 80 5.18 -7.47 10.29
N TYR A 81 3.99 -7.32 9.69
CA TYR A 81 3.19 -8.46 9.23
C TYR A 81 2.68 -8.34 7.78
N LEU A 82 2.72 -7.15 7.18
CA LEU A 82 2.18 -6.93 5.83
C LEU A 82 2.87 -7.81 4.78
N LEU A 83 4.20 -7.98 4.87
CA LEU A 83 4.96 -8.89 4.01
C LEU A 83 4.40 -10.32 4.05
N TYR A 84 4.15 -10.83 5.26
CA TYR A 84 3.63 -12.20 5.43
C TYR A 84 2.20 -12.33 4.92
N ILE A 85 1.37 -11.29 5.07
CA ILE A 85 0.02 -11.23 4.50
C ILE A 85 0.09 -11.30 2.97
N MET A 86 0.98 -10.55 2.33
CA MET A 86 1.14 -10.58 0.87
C MET A 86 1.63 -11.94 0.38
N ILE A 87 2.60 -12.56 1.06
CA ILE A 87 3.05 -13.91 0.74
C ILE A 87 1.91 -14.91 0.89
N GLY A 88 1.15 -14.84 1.98
CA GLY A 88 -0.02 -15.70 2.21
C GLY A 88 -1.08 -15.55 1.12
N LEU A 89 -1.37 -14.32 0.69
CA LEU A 89 -2.29 -14.03 -0.41
C LEU A 89 -1.79 -14.63 -1.73
N ALA A 90 -0.49 -14.51 -2.02
CA ALA A 90 0.12 -15.10 -3.22
C ALA A 90 -0.01 -16.63 -3.21
N VAL A 91 0.27 -17.28 -2.06
CA VAL A 91 0.16 -18.74 -1.91
C VAL A 91 -1.29 -19.19 -2.11
N ILE A 92 -2.26 -18.54 -1.48
CA ILE A 92 -3.68 -18.90 -1.64
C ILE A 92 -4.13 -18.69 -3.10
N THR A 93 -3.66 -17.62 -3.76
CA THR A 93 -3.93 -17.38 -5.18
C THR A 93 -3.35 -18.47 -6.06
N LEU A 94 -2.10 -18.90 -5.81
CA LEU A 94 -1.46 -19.99 -6.53
C LEU A 94 -2.16 -21.33 -6.29
N LEU A 95 -2.55 -21.64 -5.05
CA LEU A 95 -3.35 -22.83 -4.74
C LEU A 95 -4.69 -22.82 -5.48
N THR A 96 -5.32 -21.66 -5.60
CA THR A 96 -6.56 -21.50 -6.38
C THR A 96 -6.33 -21.78 -7.87
N ALA A 97 -5.17 -21.36 -8.42
CA ALA A 97 -4.78 -21.68 -9.79
C ALA A 97 -4.63 -23.19 -10.03
N ILE A 98 -4.05 -23.91 -9.07
CA ILE A 98 -3.81 -25.35 -9.15
C ILE A 98 -5.12 -26.14 -8.97
N ILE A 99 -5.89 -25.83 -7.93
CA ILE A 99 -7.13 -26.56 -7.57
C ILE A 99 -8.26 -26.23 -8.55
N ARG A 100 -8.27 -25.01 -9.13
CA ARG A 100 -9.20 -24.57 -10.17
C ARG A 100 -10.68 -24.56 -9.76
N LYS A 101 -10.99 -24.38 -8.47
CA LYS A 101 -12.36 -24.27 -7.96
C LYS A 101 -12.83 -22.80 -7.99
N LYS A 102 -14.02 -22.55 -8.58
CA LYS A 102 -14.63 -21.19 -8.62
C LYS A 102 -14.88 -20.61 -7.23
N ALA A 103 -15.29 -21.42 -6.27
CA ALA A 103 -15.52 -20.93 -4.90
C ALA A 103 -14.26 -20.35 -4.28
N MET A 104 -13.08 -20.94 -4.54
CA MET A 104 -11.80 -20.40 -4.08
C MET A 104 -11.47 -19.07 -4.77
N LEU A 105 -11.76 -18.93 -6.07
CA LEU A 105 -11.57 -17.68 -6.79
C LEU A 105 -12.37 -16.54 -6.15
N TYR A 106 -13.65 -16.75 -5.83
CA TYR A 106 -14.46 -15.74 -5.14
C TYR A 106 -13.89 -15.37 -3.77
N GLY A 107 -13.41 -16.38 -3.03
CA GLY A 107 -12.76 -16.18 -1.73
C GLY A 107 -11.49 -15.33 -1.85
N VAL A 108 -10.63 -15.62 -2.83
CA VAL A 108 -9.40 -14.84 -3.07
C VAL A 108 -9.70 -13.40 -3.49
N ILE A 109 -10.67 -13.21 -4.40
CA ILE A 109 -11.07 -11.85 -4.81
C ILE A 109 -11.60 -11.06 -3.62
N GLY A 110 -12.47 -11.67 -2.80
CA GLY A 110 -12.99 -11.02 -1.59
C GLY A 110 -11.89 -10.68 -0.59
N LEU A 111 -10.99 -11.63 -0.32
CA LEU A 111 -9.85 -11.42 0.59
C LEU A 111 -8.94 -10.29 0.08
N PHE A 112 -8.57 -10.32 -1.21
CA PHE A 112 -7.70 -9.30 -1.79
C PHE A 112 -8.36 -7.92 -1.75
N GLY A 113 -9.65 -7.83 -2.09
CA GLY A 113 -10.42 -6.58 -2.03
C GLY A 113 -10.47 -6.00 -0.60
N ILE A 114 -10.74 -6.85 0.40
CA ILE A 114 -10.75 -6.45 1.82
C ILE A 114 -9.36 -5.94 2.23
N LEU A 115 -8.29 -6.68 1.90
CA LEU A 115 -6.93 -6.26 2.23
C LEU A 115 -6.57 -4.92 1.56
N GLY A 116 -6.99 -4.70 0.32
CA GLY A 116 -6.78 -3.42 -0.37
C GLY A 116 -7.50 -2.26 0.31
N ILE A 117 -8.77 -2.46 0.71
CA ILE A 117 -9.55 -1.44 1.45
C ILE A 117 -8.89 -1.14 2.80
N LEU A 118 -8.51 -2.18 3.54
CA LEU A 118 -7.85 -2.03 4.84
C LEU A 118 -6.50 -1.29 4.70
N GLY A 119 -5.70 -1.61 3.68
CA GLY A 119 -4.44 -0.92 3.43
C GLY A 119 -4.60 0.57 3.14
N VAL A 120 -5.58 0.94 2.30
CA VAL A 120 -5.90 2.36 2.04
C VAL A 120 -6.42 3.06 3.29
N TYR A 121 -7.29 2.40 4.06
CA TYR A 121 -7.81 2.94 5.31
C TYR A 121 -6.70 3.17 6.33
N ASP A 122 -5.79 2.21 6.49
CA ASP A 122 -4.70 2.28 7.46
C ASP A 122 -3.70 3.39 7.11
N LEU A 123 -3.30 3.49 5.84
CA LEU A 123 -2.49 4.61 5.35
C LEU A 123 -3.18 5.96 5.59
N SER A 124 -4.48 6.07 5.29
CA SER A 124 -5.26 7.30 5.54
C SER A 124 -5.27 7.67 7.03
N ARG A 125 -5.45 6.66 7.91
CA ARG A 125 -5.43 6.84 9.36
C ARG A 125 -4.05 7.32 9.85
N ALA A 126 -2.97 6.71 9.35
CA ALA A 126 -1.61 7.09 9.68
C ALA A 126 -1.32 8.54 9.26
N LEU A 127 -1.61 8.91 8.01
CA LEU A 127 -1.41 10.27 7.51
C LEU A 127 -2.22 11.31 8.30
N LYS A 128 -3.47 10.97 8.65
CA LYS A 128 -4.28 11.83 9.51
C LYS A 128 -3.64 12.01 10.88
N LYS A 129 -3.18 10.94 11.52
CA LYS A 129 -2.51 11.00 12.83
C LYS A 129 -1.29 11.92 12.78
N PHE A 130 -0.42 11.77 11.77
CA PHE A 130 0.77 12.60 11.61
C PHE A 130 0.45 14.09 11.47
N GLY A 131 -0.57 14.47 10.72
CA GLY A 131 -0.89 15.86 10.46
C GLY A 131 -1.84 16.52 11.47
N THR A 132 -2.49 15.73 12.36
CA THR A 132 -3.45 16.29 13.34
C THR A 132 -3.00 16.16 14.79
N ASN A 133 -2.11 15.21 15.09
CA ASN A 133 -1.57 15.02 16.44
C ASN A 133 -0.28 15.82 16.62
N LEU A 134 -0.42 17.16 16.65
CA LEU A 134 0.70 18.08 16.75
C LEU A 134 1.06 18.35 18.22
N ASP A 135 2.36 18.42 18.52
CA ASP A 135 2.85 18.80 19.84
C ASP A 135 2.57 20.29 20.10
N PRO A 136 1.78 20.63 21.14
CA PRO A 136 1.51 22.02 21.48
C PRO A 136 2.75 22.80 21.95
N MET A 137 3.84 22.13 22.28
CA MET A 137 5.10 22.73 22.71
C MET A 137 6.07 22.98 21.54
N ALA A 138 5.68 22.63 20.31
CA ALA A 138 6.52 22.81 19.14
C ALA A 138 6.94 24.28 18.93
N PRO A 139 8.19 24.53 18.49
CA PRO A 139 8.70 25.87 18.23
C PRO A 139 7.90 26.65 17.19
N ILE A 140 7.42 25.97 16.16
CA ILE A 140 6.61 26.54 15.08
C ILE A 140 5.21 25.94 15.16
N LYS A 141 4.21 26.80 15.34
CA LYS A 141 2.80 26.37 15.37
C LYS A 141 2.22 26.42 13.97
N ILE A 142 1.66 25.30 13.55
CA ILE A 142 0.93 25.15 12.29
C ILE A 142 -0.49 24.67 12.59
N ASP A 143 -1.42 24.97 11.70
CA ASP A 143 -2.77 24.39 11.78
C ASP A 143 -2.73 22.89 11.46
N PRO A 144 -3.55 22.05 12.13
CA PRO A 144 -3.70 20.65 11.79
C PRO A 144 -4.07 20.48 10.32
N PHE A 145 -3.42 19.53 9.67
CA PHE A 145 -3.66 19.21 8.26
C PHE A 145 -3.65 17.69 8.04
N VAL A 146 -4.14 17.25 6.90
CA VAL A 146 -4.08 15.83 6.51
C VAL A 146 -3.36 15.73 5.17
N PRO A 147 -2.13 15.15 5.15
CA PRO A 147 -1.46 14.88 3.89
C PRO A 147 -2.33 13.98 3.00
N PRO A 148 -2.44 14.25 1.69
CA PRO A 148 -3.22 13.40 0.80
C PRO A 148 -2.51 12.07 0.57
N ILE A 149 -3.29 10.99 0.33
CA ILE A 149 -2.72 9.69 -0.10
C ILE A 149 -2.11 9.83 -1.50
N LEU A 150 -2.71 10.63 -2.36
CA LEU A 150 -2.28 10.92 -3.72
C LEU A 150 -2.41 12.41 -4.00
N GLY A 151 -1.43 12.96 -4.72
CA GLY A 151 -1.39 14.36 -5.09
C GLY A 151 -0.50 15.19 -4.19
N HIS A 152 -0.66 16.49 -4.22
CA HIS A 152 0.18 17.44 -3.47
C HIS A 152 -0.64 18.25 -2.47
N ASN A 153 0.02 18.68 -1.42
CA ASN A 153 -0.52 19.62 -0.42
C ASN A 153 0.57 20.61 -0.02
N THR A 154 0.16 21.82 0.28
CA THR A 154 1.06 22.87 0.75
C THR A 154 0.66 23.27 2.16
N VAL A 155 1.61 23.20 3.09
CA VAL A 155 1.42 23.57 4.49
C VAL A 155 2.52 24.52 4.89
N ALA A 156 2.17 25.77 5.19
CA ALA A 156 3.13 26.85 5.40
C ALA A 156 4.11 26.97 4.22
N ASN A 157 5.40 26.71 4.44
CA ASN A 157 6.46 26.75 3.43
C ASN A 157 6.89 25.36 2.93
N PHE A 158 6.12 24.31 3.30
CA PHE A 158 6.39 22.94 2.90
C PHE A 158 5.39 22.50 1.83
N VAL A 159 5.88 21.82 0.81
CA VAL A 159 5.04 21.13 -0.17
C VAL A 159 5.26 19.64 0.00
N THR A 160 4.17 18.88 0.12
CA THR A 160 4.21 17.42 0.15
C THR A 160 3.60 16.88 -1.12
N GLU A 161 4.26 15.93 -1.77
CA GLU A 161 3.77 15.22 -2.95
C GLU A 161 3.72 13.73 -2.65
N SER A 162 2.54 13.14 -2.77
CA SER A 162 2.27 11.72 -2.48
C SER A 162 1.90 10.97 -3.74
N MET A 163 2.47 9.78 -3.91
CA MET A 163 2.27 8.94 -5.08
C MET A 163 2.28 7.45 -4.74
N LEU A 164 1.60 6.65 -5.57
CA LEU A 164 1.69 5.19 -5.49
C LEU A 164 3.08 4.72 -5.93
N GLY A 165 3.61 3.75 -5.20
CA GLY A 165 4.82 3.04 -5.60
C GLY A 165 4.53 1.91 -6.60
N TYR A 166 5.57 1.42 -7.26
CA TYR A 166 5.46 0.35 -8.26
C TYR A 166 4.85 -0.94 -7.70
N GLY A 167 5.09 -1.27 -6.42
CA GLY A 167 4.47 -2.42 -5.76
C GLY A 167 2.94 -2.37 -5.78
N THR A 168 2.34 -1.19 -5.57
CA THR A 168 0.89 -1.01 -5.66
C THR A 168 0.36 -1.20 -7.08
N TYR A 169 1.09 -0.77 -8.12
CA TYR A 169 0.69 -1.05 -9.50
C TYR A 169 0.72 -2.53 -9.82
N PHE A 170 1.69 -3.30 -9.29
CA PHE A 170 1.69 -4.77 -9.42
C PHE A 170 0.47 -5.39 -8.73
N LEU A 171 0.09 -4.91 -7.54
CA LEU A 171 -1.11 -5.39 -6.84
C LEU A 171 -2.39 -5.06 -7.62
N ILE A 172 -2.51 -3.86 -8.16
CA ILE A 172 -3.65 -3.47 -9.02
C ILE A 172 -3.73 -4.39 -10.25
N ALA A 173 -2.62 -4.62 -10.94
CA ALA A 173 -2.57 -5.50 -12.09
C ALA A 173 -2.94 -6.95 -11.71
N ALA A 174 -2.42 -7.46 -10.58
CA ALA A 174 -2.76 -8.76 -10.05
C ALA A 174 -4.27 -8.90 -9.77
N PHE A 175 -4.87 -7.88 -9.15
CA PHE A 175 -6.30 -7.88 -8.86
C PHE A 175 -7.16 -7.87 -10.14
N ILE A 176 -6.77 -7.08 -11.13
CA ILE A 176 -7.45 -7.06 -12.45
C ILE A 176 -7.42 -8.45 -13.09
N LEU A 177 -6.25 -9.12 -13.06
CA LEU A 177 -6.12 -10.49 -13.59
C LEU A 177 -7.03 -11.50 -12.88
N LEU A 178 -7.27 -11.33 -11.57
CA LEU A 178 -8.21 -12.17 -10.81
C LEU A 178 -9.68 -11.97 -11.24
N LEU A 179 -10.04 -10.80 -11.75
CA LEU A 179 -11.41 -10.52 -12.17
C LEU A 179 -11.74 -11.13 -13.55
N ILE A 180 -10.76 -11.31 -14.45
CA ILE A 180 -10.99 -11.82 -15.80
C ILE A 180 -11.68 -13.21 -15.81
N PRO A 181 -11.28 -14.19 -14.99
CA PRO A 181 -11.95 -15.51 -14.89
C PRO A 181 -13.43 -15.46 -14.54
N LEU A 182 -13.90 -14.42 -13.83
CA LEU A 182 -15.32 -14.26 -13.49
C LEU A 182 -16.20 -14.19 -14.75
N TRP A 183 -15.72 -13.49 -15.78
CA TRP A 183 -16.44 -13.35 -17.04
C TRP A 183 -16.15 -14.52 -17.98
N LYS A 184 -14.87 -14.91 -18.08
CA LYS A 184 -14.45 -15.96 -19.01
C LYS A 184 -15.08 -17.33 -18.70
N ASP A 185 -15.17 -17.68 -17.42
CA ASP A 185 -15.70 -18.99 -16.98
C ASP A 185 -17.16 -18.93 -16.51
N ARG A 186 -17.88 -17.82 -16.78
CA ARG A 186 -19.27 -17.62 -16.31
C ARG A 186 -20.22 -18.75 -16.73
N LYS A 187 -20.05 -19.26 -17.95
CA LYS A 187 -20.94 -20.28 -18.54
C LYS A 187 -20.49 -21.73 -18.31
N ARG A 188 -19.34 -21.96 -17.66
CA ARG A 188 -18.81 -23.29 -17.35
C ARG A 188 -19.28 -23.87 -16.02
#